data_6876a8500c90654cc1d900ca8508289e
#
_entry.id   6876a8500c90654cc1d900ca8508289e
#
_cell.length_a   1.000
_cell.length_b   1.000
_cell.length_c   1.000
_cell.angle_alpha   90.00
_cell.angle_beta   90.00
_cell.angle_gamma   90.00
#
_symmetry.space_group_name_H-M   'P 1'
#
loop_
_entity.id
_entity.type
_entity.pdbx_description
1 polymer ?
#
loop_
_entity_poly.entity_id
_entity_poly.type
_entity_poly.pdbx_seq_one_letter_code
_entity_poly.pdbx_strand_id
1 'polypeptide(L)'
;MVGLVLALRARGLKVAVFKCGPDYLDPTYHVRAARASCHNLDGWMMGREAVLSTFMHASQGADIALLEGVMGLFDGALPTSDEGSTAEIAKWLQAPVLLVCDAGGMARSIAALAKGFSTFDADLQIAGLICNRIGSRGHLDLLRKATGGEPPVMGGLPKEAALAFADRHLGLHSADRTTVPEEVFVAWGDRVSEWCDVEAIVSLARSAPALPETPAMERIVGKGIGCRIGLAFDEAFHFYYDDNLRRLESLGAELVRFSPIHDAHLPDVDGLYFGGGYPEVHAEELSRNLSMRKDVAAFGEAQGPIYGECGGLMYLSNGIRTLDGTLHPMVGLIPGEAEMKDRLQALGYVEVDTKDATMLGPAGLKFRGHQFRYSDFRLPPEVECTYHVRRRRGGEPFQEGYCQGNTLASYVHAHWASNPLLAQNFVQACSTHARRVR
;
A
#
# COMPACT_ATOMS: atom_id res chain seq x y z
N MET A 1 2.81 -12.32 10.15
CA MET A 1 3.61 -12.22 8.90
C MET A 1 5.08 -11.91 9.17
N VAL A 2 5.45 -10.76 9.75
CA VAL A 2 6.85 -10.35 9.99
C VAL A 2 7.70 -11.44 10.65
N GLY A 3 7.23 -12.02 11.76
CA GLY A 3 7.95 -13.10 12.45
C GLY A 3 8.19 -14.33 11.58
N LEU A 4 7.24 -14.68 10.70
CA LEU A 4 7.42 -15.79 9.77
C LEU A 4 8.48 -15.49 8.71
N VAL A 5 8.47 -14.26 8.15
CA VAL A 5 9.52 -13.81 7.22
C VAL A 5 10.91 -13.91 7.85
N LEU A 6 11.05 -13.44 9.10
CA LEU A 6 12.31 -13.49 9.84
C LEU A 6 12.77 -14.93 10.11
N ALA A 7 11.84 -15.80 10.52
CA ALA A 7 12.12 -17.23 10.77
C ALA A 7 12.56 -17.97 9.50
N LEU A 8 11.96 -17.66 8.34
CA LEU A 8 12.36 -18.23 7.04
C LEU A 8 13.74 -17.72 6.60
N ARG A 9 13.99 -16.41 6.75
CA ARG A 9 15.29 -15.82 6.43
C ARG A 9 16.42 -16.33 7.33
N ALA A 10 16.14 -16.59 8.61
CA ALA A 10 17.11 -17.22 9.50
C ALA A 10 17.53 -18.63 9.03
N ARG A 11 16.70 -19.28 8.20
CA ARG A 11 16.99 -20.58 7.54
C ARG A 11 17.70 -20.39 6.18
N GLY A 12 18.07 -19.18 5.81
CA GLY A 12 18.75 -18.89 4.56
C GLY A 12 17.85 -18.73 3.34
N LEU A 13 16.50 -18.73 3.52
CA LEU A 13 15.56 -18.59 2.42
C LEU A 13 15.41 -17.13 1.99
N LYS A 14 15.34 -16.89 0.69
CA LYS A 14 14.96 -15.62 0.09
C LYS A 14 13.43 -15.55 0.03
N VAL A 15 12.84 -14.57 0.70
CA VAL A 15 11.39 -14.43 0.83
C VAL A 15 10.91 -13.24 0.01
N ALA A 16 10.05 -13.49 -0.97
CA ALA A 16 9.24 -12.45 -1.60
C ALA A 16 8.02 -12.17 -0.72
N VAL A 17 7.69 -10.88 -0.52
CA VAL A 17 6.62 -10.47 0.39
C VAL A 17 5.59 -9.62 -0.34
N PHE A 18 4.32 -9.90 -0.04
CA PHE A 18 3.18 -9.23 -0.63
C PHE A 18 2.16 -8.86 0.42
N LYS A 19 1.45 -7.77 0.19
CA LYS A 19 0.29 -7.35 0.98
C LYS A 19 -0.96 -7.36 0.10
N CYS A 20 -2.02 -8.05 0.51
CA CYS A 20 -3.30 -7.94 -0.17
C CYS A 20 -3.97 -6.60 0.19
N GLY A 21 -4.60 -5.97 -0.83
CA GLY A 21 -5.32 -4.72 -0.65
C GLY A 21 -4.45 -3.46 -0.57
N PRO A 22 -5.08 -2.30 -0.32
CA PRO A 22 -4.46 -0.98 -0.43
C PRO A 22 -3.80 -0.50 0.88
N ASP A 23 -2.98 -1.32 1.49
CA ASP A 23 -2.28 -0.99 2.74
C ASP A 23 -0.87 -0.49 2.44
N TYR A 24 -0.47 0.64 3.03
CA TYR A 24 0.86 1.21 2.90
C TYR A 24 1.76 0.99 4.12
N LEU A 25 1.18 0.59 5.26
CA LEU A 25 1.92 0.48 6.52
C LEU A 25 2.53 -0.89 6.73
N ASP A 26 1.71 -1.94 6.64
CA ASP A 26 2.21 -3.31 6.79
C ASP A 26 3.35 -3.60 5.81
N PRO A 27 3.33 -3.12 4.54
CA PRO A 27 4.46 -3.22 3.63
C PRO A 27 5.78 -2.69 4.18
N THR A 28 5.80 -1.63 4.98
CA THR A 28 7.04 -1.09 5.56
C THR A 28 7.72 -2.10 6.51
N TYR A 29 6.92 -2.84 7.28
CA TYR A 29 7.39 -3.91 8.16
C TYR A 29 7.87 -5.13 7.35
N HIS A 30 7.18 -5.44 6.27
CA HIS A 30 7.55 -6.56 5.39
C HIS A 30 8.86 -6.28 4.65
N VAL A 31 9.05 -5.07 4.13
CA VAL A 31 10.30 -4.61 3.52
C VAL A 31 11.46 -4.77 4.48
N ARG A 32 11.31 -4.29 5.73
CA ARG A 32 12.32 -4.43 6.77
C ARG A 32 12.61 -5.90 7.10
N ALA A 33 11.58 -6.73 7.23
CA ALA A 33 11.72 -8.16 7.53
C ALA A 33 12.37 -8.93 6.38
N ALA A 34 11.90 -8.75 5.16
CA ALA A 34 12.39 -9.46 3.99
C ALA A 34 13.71 -8.92 3.46
N ARG A 35 14.04 -7.66 3.74
CA ARG A 35 15.11 -6.87 3.08
C ARG A 35 14.95 -6.87 1.56
N ALA A 36 13.72 -6.78 1.10
CA ALA A 36 13.29 -6.77 -0.29
C ALA A 36 12.03 -5.94 -0.41
N SER A 37 11.68 -5.46 -1.61
CA SER A 37 10.42 -4.76 -1.86
C SER A 37 9.21 -5.59 -1.44
N CYS A 38 8.16 -4.93 -0.99
CA CYS A 38 6.85 -5.52 -0.72
C CYS A 38 5.83 -4.94 -1.71
N HIS A 39 5.18 -5.81 -2.46
CA HIS A 39 4.20 -5.39 -3.47
C HIS A 39 2.78 -5.57 -2.97
N ASN A 40 1.93 -4.58 -3.22
CA ASN A 40 0.51 -4.73 -3.00
C ASN A 40 -0.11 -5.54 -4.13
N LEU A 41 -0.99 -6.48 -3.77
CA LEU A 41 -1.83 -7.22 -4.70
C LEU A 41 -3.29 -6.90 -4.37
N ASP A 42 -3.97 -6.24 -5.30
CA ASP A 42 -5.35 -5.81 -5.11
C ASP A 42 -6.20 -6.23 -6.30
N GLY A 43 -7.10 -7.20 -6.08
CA GLY A 43 -7.92 -7.75 -7.14
C GLY A 43 -8.84 -6.71 -7.78
N TRP A 44 -9.40 -5.80 -6.98
CA TRP A 44 -10.34 -4.82 -7.48
C TRP A 44 -9.66 -3.68 -8.24
N MET A 45 -8.56 -3.12 -7.72
CA MET A 45 -7.86 -2.02 -8.40
C MET A 45 -7.03 -2.49 -9.59
N MET A 46 -6.30 -3.60 -9.45
CA MET A 46 -5.37 -4.08 -10.47
C MET A 46 -6.01 -4.97 -11.52
N GLY A 47 -7.00 -5.78 -11.11
CA GLY A 47 -7.51 -6.88 -11.91
C GLY A 47 -6.58 -8.09 -11.94
N ARG A 48 -7.12 -9.25 -12.36
CA ARG A 48 -6.43 -10.55 -12.29
C ARG A 48 -5.08 -10.57 -13.01
N GLU A 49 -5.03 -10.05 -14.23
CA GLU A 49 -3.81 -10.10 -15.05
C GLU A 49 -2.65 -9.32 -14.43
N ALA A 50 -2.92 -8.11 -13.93
CA ALA A 50 -1.89 -7.30 -13.28
C ALA A 50 -1.45 -7.90 -11.95
N VAL A 51 -2.35 -8.49 -11.15
CA VAL A 51 -2.02 -9.22 -9.92
C VAL A 51 -1.07 -10.37 -10.23
N LEU A 52 -1.40 -11.23 -11.19
CA LEU A 52 -0.56 -12.37 -11.59
C LEU A 52 0.80 -11.91 -12.12
N SER A 53 0.81 -10.91 -12.99
CA SER A 53 2.04 -10.35 -13.54
C SER A 53 2.96 -9.76 -12.46
N THR A 54 2.40 -8.98 -11.52
CA THR A 54 3.16 -8.40 -10.41
C THR A 54 3.70 -9.49 -9.50
N PHE A 55 2.88 -10.49 -9.16
CA PHE A 55 3.31 -11.63 -8.35
C PHE A 55 4.47 -12.41 -9.01
N MET A 56 4.30 -12.78 -10.27
CA MET A 56 5.31 -13.53 -11.02
C MET A 56 6.63 -12.77 -11.12
N HIS A 57 6.57 -11.48 -11.41
CA HIS A 57 7.77 -10.65 -11.51
C HIS A 57 8.48 -10.50 -10.15
N ALA A 58 7.73 -10.14 -9.10
CA ALA A 58 8.30 -9.87 -7.78
C ALA A 58 8.77 -11.13 -7.04
N SER A 59 8.30 -12.31 -7.45
CA SER A 59 8.74 -13.61 -6.92
C SER A 59 9.99 -14.15 -7.59
N GLN A 60 10.50 -13.53 -8.66
CA GLN A 60 11.67 -14.03 -9.37
C GLN A 60 12.90 -14.11 -8.47
N GLY A 61 13.50 -15.29 -8.41
CA GLY A 61 14.70 -15.55 -7.59
C GLY A 61 14.44 -15.67 -6.09
N ALA A 62 13.18 -15.66 -5.64
CA ALA A 62 12.82 -16.01 -4.29
C ALA A 62 12.64 -17.54 -4.14
N ASP A 63 12.92 -18.06 -2.93
CA ASP A 63 12.71 -19.46 -2.59
C ASP A 63 11.26 -19.70 -2.12
N ILE A 64 10.61 -18.66 -1.59
CA ILE A 64 9.24 -18.70 -1.09
C ILE A 64 8.59 -17.30 -1.21
N ALA A 65 7.30 -17.28 -1.57
CA ALA A 65 6.47 -16.08 -1.57
C ALA A 65 5.47 -16.15 -0.40
N LEU A 66 5.37 -15.05 0.35
CA LEU A 66 4.40 -14.89 1.41
C LEU A 66 3.48 -13.72 1.11
N LEU A 67 2.16 -13.98 1.16
CA LEU A 67 1.13 -12.95 1.00
C LEU A 67 0.43 -12.75 2.34
N GLU A 68 0.39 -11.52 2.82
CA GLU A 68 -0.45 -11.17 3.96
C GLU A 68 -1.81 -10.68 3.50
N GLY A 69 -2.86 -11.34 4.01
CA GLY A 69 -4.23 -10.91 3.79
C GLY A 69 -4.56 -9.56 4.44
N VAL A 70 -5.68 -8.98 4.04
CA VAL A 70 -6.24 -7.76 4.62
C VAL A 70 -7.62 -8.06 5.19
N MET A 71 -7.95 -7.54 6.37
CA MET A 71 -9.21 -7.80 7.08
C MET A 71 -9.52 -9.29 7.25
N GLY A 72 -10.76 -9.74 7.12
CA GLY A 72 -11.10 -11.16 7.05
C GLY A 72 -10.82 -11.74 5.67
N LEU A 73 -10.57 -13.06 5.61
CA LEU A 73 -10.20 -13.77 4.39
C LEU A 73 -11.16 -13.52 3.21
N PHE A 74 -12.46 -13.44 3.50
CA PHE A 74 -13.54 -13.25 2.51
C PHE A 74 -14.04 -11.79 2.44
N ASP A 75 -13.42 -10.86 3.19
CA ASP A 75 -13.83 -9.46 3.20
C ASP A 75 -13.18 -8.72 2.02
N GLY A 76 -14.02 -8.27 1.09
CA GLY A 76 -13.60 -7.59 -0.12
C GLY A 76 -14.31 -6.26 -0.36
N ALA A 77 -14.38 -5.87 -1.61
CA ALA A 77 -15.01 -4.63 -2.05
C ALA A 77 -16.53 -4.60 -1.75
N LEU A 78 -17.19 -5.76 -1.82
CA LEU A 78 -18.61 -5.94 -1.53
C LEU A 78 -18.85 -7.10 -0.56
N PRO A 79 -19.89 -7.05 0.28
CA PRO A 79 -20.17 -8.09 1.26
C PRO A 79 -20.77 -9.38 0.67
N THR A 80 -21.09 -9.39 -0.61
CA THR A 80 -21.77 -10.50 -1.29
C THR A 80 -20.93 -11.20 -2.36
N SER A 81 -19.65 -10.83 -2.47
CA SER A 81 -18.73 -11.42 -3.43
C SER A 81 -17.30 -11.41 -2.91
N ASP A 82 -16.46 -12.25 -3.51
CA ASP A 82 -15.02 -12.29 -3.16
C ASP A 82 -14.19 -11.18 -3.83
N GLU A 83 -14.83 -10.36 -4.68
CA GLU A 83 -14.15 -9.30 -5.42
C GLU A 83 -13.34 -8.38 -4.49
N GLY A 84 -12.04 -8.31 -4.71
CA GLY A 84 -11.11 -7.52 -3.89
C GLY A 84 -10.76 -8.13 -2.53
N SER A 85 -11.16 -9.39 -2.25
CA SER A 85 -10.80 -10.09 -1.02
C SER A 85 -9.45 -10.82 -1.13
N THR A 86 -8.91 -11.20 0.02
CA THR A 86 -7.74 -12.10 0.06
C THR A 86 -8.04 -13.47 -0.54
N ALA A 87 -9.27 -13.97 -0.39
CA ALA A 87 -9.71 -15.25 -0.97
C ALA A 87 -9.66 -15.22 -2.50
N GLU A 88 -10.08 -14.13 -3.14
CA GLU A 88 -9.99 -13.97 -4.60
C GLU A 88 -8.55 -14.10 -5.10
N ILE A 89 -7.61 -13.42 -4.44
CA ILE A 89 -6.18 -13.47 -4.79
C ILE A 89 -5.62 -14.88 -4.55
N ALA A 90 -5.95 -15.50 -3.43
CA ALA A 90 -5.52 -16.87 -3.13
C ALA A 90 -5.99 -17.88 -4.18
N LYS A 91 -7.23 -17.75 -4.68
CA LYS A 91 -7.77 -18.57 -5.79
C LYS A 91 -7.03 -18.31 -7.10
N TRP A 92 -6.78 -17.06 -7.47
CA TRP A 92 -6.04 -16.74 -8.69
C TRP A 92 -4.62 -17.27 -8.71
N LEU A 93 -3.96 -17.25 -7.54
CA LEU A 93 -2.60 -17.75 -7.35
C LEU A 93 -2.56 -19.25 -7.03
N GLN A 94 -3.74 -19.89 -6.83
CA GLN A 94 -3.83 -21.25 -6.34
C GLN A 94 -2.97 -21.47 -5.07
N ALA A 95 -2.88 -20.44 -4.24
CA ALA A 95 -2.04 -20.43 -3.07
C ALA A 95 -2.70 -21.15 -1.89
N PRO A 96 -2.01 -22.09 -1.22
CA PRO A 96 -2.53 -22.68 0.00
C PRO A 96 -2.63 -21.61 1.10
N VAL A 97 -3.76 -21.57 1.79
CA VAL A 97 -4.03 -20.58 2.83
C VAL A 97 -3.63 -21.09 4.20
N LEU A 98 -2.75 -20.38 4.87
CA LEU A 98 -2.43 -20.55 6.28
C LEU A 98 -3.28 -19.57 7.10
N LEU A 99 -4.37 -20.05 7.69
CA LEU A 99 -5.33 -19.20 8.40
C LEU A 99 -4.81 -18.87 9.81
N VAL A 100 -4.68 -17.59 10.11
CA VAL A 100 -4.29 -17.10 11.44
C VAL A 100 -5.55 -16.76 12.23
N CYS A 101 -5.78 -17.46 13.34
CA CYS A 101 -6.97 -17.31 14.17
C CYS A 101 -6.62 -16.75 15.55
N ASP A 102 -7.40 -15.82 16.07
CA ASP A 102 -7.35 -15.50 17.50
C ASP A 102 -7.96 -16.66 18.30
N ALA A 103 -7.10 -17.42 18.96
CA ALA A 103 -7.48 -18.59 19.74
C ALA A 103 -7.53 -18.32 21.26
N GLY A 104 -7.45 -17.04 21.66
CA GLY A 104 -7.49 -16.64 23.06
C GLY A 104 -8.75 -17.18 23.76
N GLY A 105 -8.57 -18.06 24.76
CA GLY A 105 -9.68 -18.70 25.49
C GLY A 105 -10.49 -19.75 24.72
N MET A 106 -10.10 -20.11 23.49
CA MET A 106 -10.77 -21.14 22.72
C MET A 106 -10.33 -22.55 23.14
N ALA A 107 -11.22 -23.51 22.94
CA ALA A 107 -10.97 -24.95 23.03
C ALA A 107 -11.55 -25.60 21.75
N ARG A 108 -12.56 -26.44 21.87
CA ARG A 108 -13.17 -27.15 20.72
C ARG A 108 -13.80 -26.21 19.68
N SER A 109 -14.13 -24.95 20.03
CA SER A 109 -14.70 -23.96 19.10
C SER A 109 -13.77 -23.62 17.94
N ILE A 110 -12.45 -23.80 18.09
CA ILE A 110 -11.49 -23.64 16.98
C ILE A 110 -11.81 -24.59 15.81
N ALA A 111 -12.26 -25.81 16.10
CA ALA A 111 -12.62 -26.77 15.06
C ALA A 111 -13.86 -26.33 14.26
N ALA A 112 -14.84 -25.72 14.93
CA ALA A 112 -16.03 -25.19 14.24
C ALA A 112 -15.66 -24.00 13.34
N LEU A 113 -14.79 -23.09 13.83
CA LEU A 113 -14.28 -21.96 13.06
C LEU A 113 -13.48 -22.47 11.85
N ALA A 114 -12.52 -23.35 12.07
CA ALA A 114 -11.69 -23.92 11.00
C ALA A 114 -12.54 -24.63 9.93
N LYS A 115 -13.53 -25.43 10.36
CA LYS A 115 -14.46 -26.09 9.45
C LYS A 115 -15.28 -25.09 8.65
N GLY A 116 -15.77 -24.02 9.28
CA GLY A 116 -16.51 -22.95 8.60
C GLY A 116 -15.70 -22.35 7.45
N PHE A 117 -14.47 -21.94 7.72
CA PHE A 117 -13.59 -21.40 6.70
C PHE A 117 -13.24 -22.42 5.60
N SER A 118 -12.99 -23.68 5.96
CA SER A 118 -12.61 -24.73 5.00
C SER A 118 -13.75 -25.17 4.08
N THR A 119 -15.00 -24.93 4.48
CA THR A 119 -16.18 -25.38 3.69
C THR A 119 -16.99 -24.24 3.10
N PHE A 120 -16.64 -22.99 3.41
CA PHE A 120 -17.37 -21.81 2.93
C PHE A 120 -17.19 -21.60 1.42
N ASP A 121 -15.99 -21.86 0.90
CA ASP A 121 -15.67 -21.80 -0.52
C ASP A 121 -14.88 -23.06 -0.91
N ALA A 122 -15.42 -23.86 -1.83
CA ALA A 122 -14.84 -25.10 -2.27
C ALA A 122 -13.58 -24.93 -3.14
N ASP A 123 -13.40 -23.76 -3.74
CA ASP A 123 -12.27 -23.44 -4.60
C ASP A 123 -11.06 -22.90 -3.82
N LEU A 124 -11.20 -22.77 -2.48
CA LEU A 124 -10.16 -22.23 -1.61
C LEU A 124 -9.62 -23.33 -0.66
N GLN A 125 -8.31 -23.51 -0.67
CA GLN A 125 -7.65 -24.49 0.20
C GLN A 125 -7.20 -23.84 1.51
N ILE A 126 -7.89 -24.08 2.64
CA ILE A 126 -7.38 -23.82 3.98
C ILE A 126 -6.45 -24.97 4.37
N ALA A 127 -5.15 -24.76 4.19
CA ALA A 127 -4.16 -25.81 4.27
C ALA A 127 -3.50 -25.95 5.65
N GLY A 128 -3.74 -24.99 6.54
CA GLY A 128 -3.25 -25.03 7.92
C GLY A 128 -3.74 -23.88 8.77
N LEU A 129 -3.52 -23.99 10.08
CA LEU A 129 -3.87 -22.98 11.07
C LEU A 129 -2.64 -22.51 11.85
N ILE A 130 -2.60 -21.22 12.17
CA ILE A 130 -1.78 -20.66 13.25
C ILE A 130 -2.73 -20.08 14.31
N CYS A 131 -2.60 -20.57 15.54
CA CYS A 131 -3.44 -20.14 16.66
C CYS A 131 -2.75 -18.99 17.41
N ASN A 132 -3.20 -17.76 17.21
CA ASN A 132 -2.65 -16.58 17.91
C ASN A 132 -3.24 -16.44 19.30
N ARG A 133 -2.54 -15.75 20.20
CA ARG A 133 -2.93 -15.44 21.59
C ARG A 133 -3.21 -16.66 22.45
N ILE A 134 -2.51 -17.76 22.21
CA ILE A 134 -2.62 -18.96 23.06
C ILE A 134 -2.04 -18.70 24.45
N GLY A 135 -2.52 -19.47 25.45
CA GLY A 135 -2.06 -19.32 26.84
C GLY A 135 -0.80 -20.11 27.18
N SER A 136 -0.55 -21.27 26.53
CA SER A 136 0.54 -22.20 26.86
C SER A 136 0.74 -23.27 25.80
N ARG A 137 1.81 -24.06 25.90
CA ARG A 137 2.03 -25.28 25.08
C ARG A 137 0.88 -26.27 25.25
N GLY A 138 0.41 -26.50 26.48
CA GLY A 138 -0.74 -27.38 26.73
C GLY A 138 -2.02 -26.85 26.06
N HIS A 139 -2.22 -25.54 25.99
CA HIS A 139 -3.34 -24.96 25.24
C HIS A 139 -3.21 -25.23 23.73
N LEU A 140 -2.01 -25.08 23.15
CA LEU A 140 -1.75 -25.41 21.76
C LEU A 140 -2.06 -26.90 21.46
N ASP A 141 -1.64 -27.81 22.35
CA ASP A 141 -1.90 -29.24 22.18
C ASP A 141 -3.40 -29.57 22.29
N LEU A 142 -4.13 -28.85 23.13
CA LEU A 142 -5.59 -28.96 23.21
C LEU A 142 -6.25 -28.56 21.89
N LEU A 143 -5.81 -27.43 21.29
CA LEU A 143 -6.32 -26.94 20.01
C LEU A 143 -6.02 -27.92 18.87
N ARG A 144 -4.80 -28.50 18.82
CA ARG A 144 -4.43 -29.56 17.86
C ARG A 144 -5.34 -30.78 17.95
N LYS A 145 -5.62 -31.25 19.18
CA LYS A 145 -6.55 -32.36 19.40
C LYS A 145 -7.97 -32.01 18.98
N ALA A 146 -8.40 -30.79 19.24
CA ALA A 146 -9.75 -30.32 18.91
C ALA A 146 -10.04 -30.30 17.40
N THR A 147 -9.07 -29.89 16.55
CA THR A 147 -9.23 -29.89 15.09
C THR A 147 -9.16 -31.28 14.47
N GLY A 148 -8.66 -32.30 15.18
CA GLY A 148 -8.49 -33.65 14.62
C GLY A 148 -7.47 -33.74 13.49
N GLY A 149 -6.67 -32.67 13.28
CA GLY A 149 -5.64 -32.59 12.24
C GLY A 149 -6.12 -32.01 10.88
N GLU A 150 -7.40 -31.65 10.75
CA GLU A 150 -7.97 -31.13 9.50
C GLU A 150 -8.74 -29.83 9.74
N PRO A 151 -8.19 -28.68 9.29
CA PRO A 151 -6.81 -28.49 8.83
C PRO A 151 -5.78 -28.58 9.98
N PRO A 152 -4.50 -28.93 9.68
CA PRO A 152 -3.49 -29.09 10.72
C PRO A 152 -3.16 -27.75 11.39
N VAL A 153 -2.96 -27.79 12.73
CA VAL A 153 -2.48 -26.64 13.49
C VAL A 153 -0.95 -26.62 13.43
N MET A 154 -0.39 -25.79 12.56
CA MET A 154 1.04 -25.66 12.29
C MET A 154 1.78 -24.86 13.36
N GLY A 155 1.06 -24.18 14.25
CA GLY A 155 1.68 -23.45 15.34
C GLY A 155 0.71 -22.62 16.14
N GLY A 156 1.27 -21.94 17.14
CA GLY A 156 0.52 -20.97 17.92
C GLY A 156 1.46 -19.97 18.60
N LEU A 157 1.03 -18.74 18.71
CA LEU A 157 1.81 -17.68 19.32
C LEU A 157 1.20 -17.29 20.67
N PRO A 158 1.99 -17.28 21.76
CA PRO A 158 1.49 -16.84 23.05
C PRO A 158 1.23 -15.33 23.08
N LYS A 159 0.32 -14.92 23.98
CA LYS A 159 0.10 -13.49 24.24
C LYS A 159 1.23 -12.99 25.15
N GLU A 160 2.16 -12.25 24.58
CA GLU A 160 3.29 -11.63 25.29
C GLU A 160 3.22 -10.10 25.19
N ALA A 161 3.04 -9.41 26.31
CA ALA A 161 2.93 -7.95 26.32
C ALA A 161 4.21 -7.25 25.82
N ALA A 162 5.39 -7.82 26.09
CA ALA A 162 6.68 -7.28 25.64
C ALA A 162 6.87 -7.33 24.12
N LEU A 163 6.11 -8.17 23.41
CA LEU A 163 6.12 -8.31 21.94
C LEU A 163 4.87 -7.68 21.28
N ALA A 164 3.98 -7.10 22.10
CA ALA A 164 2.82 -6.42 21.59
C ALA A 164 3.23 -5.14 20.87
N PHE A 165 2.64 -4.94 19.72
CA PHE A 165 2.72 -3.67 19.01
C PHE A 165 1.93 -2.62 19.79
N ALA A 166 2.45 -1.40 19.90
CA ALA A 166 1.69 -0.31 20.49
C ALA A 166 0.41 -0.08 19.69
N ASP A 167 -0.74 0.01 20.36
CA ASP A 167 -2.01 0.28 19.72
C ASP A 167 -1.94 1.62 18.96
N ARG A 168 -2.38 1.58 17.73
CA ARG A 168 -2.28 2.69 16.78
C ARG A 168 -3.36 3.72 17.10
N HIS A 169 -3.05 4.71 17.93
CA HIS A 169 -3.81 5.95 17.94
C HIS A 169 -3.29 6.86 16.83
N LEU A 170 -4.14 7.27 15.86
CA LEU A 170 -4.00 8.35 14.86
C LEU A 170 -2.61 8.60 14.24
N GLY A 171 -1.53 8.05 14.79
CA GLY A 171 -0.16 8.08 14.30
C GLY A 171 0.28 6.68 13.93
N LEU A 172 0.01 6.29 12.72
CA LEU A 172 0.46 5.04 12.17
C LEU A 172 1.97 5.17 11.92
N HIS A 173 2.79 4.58 12.77
CA HIS A 173 4.23 4.62 12.62
C HIS A 173 4.68 3.67 11.51
N SER A 174 5.46 4.17 10.57
CA SER A 174 6.24 3.34 9.66
C SER A 174 7.21 2.45 10.44
N ALA A 175 7.71 1.38 9.82
CA ALA A 175 8.63 0.42 10.47
C ALA A 175 10.04 0.99 10.64
N ASP A 176 10.17 2.25 11.07
CA ASP A 176 11.47 2.80 11.41
C ASP A 176 12.05 2.15 12.68
N ARG A 177 13.35 2.30 12.89
CA ARG A 177 14.04 1.67 14.02
C ARG A 177 13.74 2.34 15.36
N THR A 178 13.19 3.54 15.35
CA THR A 178 12.80 4.27 16.56
C THR A 178 11.47 3.77 17.08
N THR A 179 10.57 3.41 16.17
CA THR A 179 9.23 2.88 16.47
C THR A 179 9.29 1.43 16.94
N VAL A 180 10.10 0.57 16.27
CA VAL A 180 10.28 -0.84 16.65
C VAL A 180 11.77 -1.13 16.79
N PRO A 181 12.28 -1.26 18.03
CA PRO A 181 13.66 -1.65 18.30
C PRO A 181 14.03 -2.97 17.60
N GLU A 182 15.28 -3.10 17.20
CA GLU A 182 15.76 -4.29 16.48
C GLU A 182 15.59 -5.57 17.31
N GLU A 183 15.76 -5.48 18.63
CA GLU A 183 15.61 -6.60 19.56
C GLU A 183 14.18 -7.17 19.55
N VAL A 184 13.17 -6.29 19.50
CA VAL A 184 11.75 -6.70 19.41
C VAL A 184 11.49 -7.33 18.05
N PHE A 185 12.05 -6.75 17.00
CA PHE A 185 11.92 -7.25 15.64
C PHE A 185 12.49 -8.66 15.49
N VAL A 186 13.69 -8.91 16.01
CA VAL A 186 14.32 -10.24 16.04
C VAL A 186 13.50 -11.21 16.89
N ALA A 187 13.03 -10.78 18.06
CA ALA A 187 12.24 -11.62 18.95
C ALA A 187 10.94 -12.15 18.30
N TRP A 188 10.33 -11.41 17.38
CA TRP A 188 9.18 -11.94 16.61
C TRP A 188 9.56 -13.15 15.75
N GLY A 189 10.73 -13.14 15.12
CA GLY A 189 11.25 -14.27 14.36
C GLY A 189 11.56 -15.48 15.23
N ASP A 190 12.18 -15.26 16.38
CA ASP A 190 12.51 -16.30 17.37
C ASP A 190 11.24 -16.97 17.90
N ARG A 191 10.20 -16.19 18.22
CA ARG A 191 8.92 -16.73 18.67
C ARG A 191 8.24 -17.58 17.62
N VAL A 192 8.23 -17.16 16.36
CA VAL A 192 7.69 -18.00 15.29
C VAL A 192 8.51 -19.28 15.13
N SER A 193 9.83 -19.21 15.17
CA SER A 193 10.71 -20.39 15.09
C SER A 193 10.51 -21.36 16.23
N GLU A 194 10.22 -20.87 17.44
CA GLU A 194 10.01 -21.69 18.64
C GLU A 194 8.60 -22.31 18.69
N TRP A 195 7.57 -21.61 18.23
CA TRP A 195 6.17 -21.95 18.45
C TRP A 195 5.44 -22.47 17.21
N CYS A 196 6.02 -22.34 16.02
CA CYS A 196 5.44 -22.82 14.78
C CYS A 196 6.33 -23.88 14.13
N ASP A 197 5.71 -24.82 13.45
CA ASP A 197 6.40 -25.79 12.60
C ASP A 197 6.73 -25.12 11.26
N VAL A 198 7.85 -24.42 11.24
CA VAL A 198 8.29 -23.66 10.05
C VAL A 198 8.63 -24.62 8.89
N GLU A 199 9.10 -25.84 9.18
CA GLU A 199 9.40 -26.85 8.15
C GLU A 199 8.11 -27.36 7.48
N ALA A 200 7.05 -27.56 8.25
CA ALA A 200 5.74 -27.92 7.69
C ALA A 200 5.19 -26.76 6.83
N ILE A 201 5.37 -25.50 7.25
CA ILE A 201 4.97 -24.32 6.47
C ILE A 201 5.76 -24.24 5.16
N VAL A 202 7.06 -24.48 5.17
CA VAL A 202 7.88 -24.54 3.95
C VAL A 202 7.43 -25.69 3.04
N SER A 203 7.15 -26.86 3.60
CA SER A 203 6.65 -28.00 2.84
C SER A 203 5.30 -27.70 2.19
N LEU A 204 4.42 -27.02 2.93
CA LEU A 204 3.15 -26.55 2.39
C LEU A 204 3.34 -25.57 1.22
N ALA A 205 4.22 -24.58 1.37
CA ALA A 205 4.50 -23.64 0.30
C ALA A 205 5.04 -24.34 -0.98
N ARG A 206 5.87 -25.37 -0.82
CA ARG A 206 6.37 -26.18 -1.93
C ARG A 206 5.31 -27.05 -2.62
N SER A 207 4.19 -27.29 -1.98
CA SER A 207 3.06 -28.02 -2.58
C SER A 207 2.15 -27.15 -3.42
N ALA A 208 2.35 -25.82 -3.42
CA ALA A 208 1.61 -24.91 -4.28
C ALA A 208 1.85 -25.28 -5.76
N PRO A 209 0.79 -25.36 -6.59
CA PRO A 209 0.95 -25.68 -7.99
C PRO A 209 1.70 -24.59 -8.75
N ALA A 210 2.38 -24.98 -9.83
CA ALA A 210 2.99 -24.01 -10.72
C ALA A 210 1.90 -23.14 -11.36
N LEU A 211 2.10 -21.84 -11.32
CA LEU A 211 1.20 -20.91 -12.02
C LEU A 211 1.35 -21.06 -13.54
N PRO A 212 0.24 -20.93 -14.29
CA PRO A 212 0.32 -20.89 -15.75
C PRO A 212 1.20 -19.72 -16.18
N GLU A 213 1.96 -19.90 -17.27
CA GLU A 213 2.72 -18.81 -17.84
C GLU A 213 1.79 -17.63 -18.16
N THR A 214 1.97 -16.55 -17.43
CA THR A 214 1.27 -15.31 -17.71
C THR A 214 2.08 -14.58 -18.79
N PRO A 215 1.46 -14.00 -19.82
CA PRO A 215 2.18 -13.14 -20.74
C PRO A 215 2.98 -12.13 -19.90
N ALA A 216 4.28 -12.08 -20.12
CA ALA A 216 5.09 -11.05 -19.50
C ALA A 216 4.36 -9.72 -19.75
N MET A 217 4.17 -8.92 -18.66
CA MET A 217 3.68 -7.55 -18.85
C MET A 217 4.45 -7.02 -20.04
N GLU A 218 3.76 -6.67 -21.13
CA GLU A 218 4.43 -6.13 -22.30
C GLU A 218 5.45 -5.12 -21.77
N ARG A 219 6.72 -5.42 -21.92
CA ARG A 219 7.71 -4.37 -21.83
C ARG A 219 7.23 -3.38 -22.86
N ILE A 220 6.59 -2.31 -22.39
CA ILE A 220 6.41 -1.14 -23.22
C ILE A 220 7.85 -0.64 -23.42
N VAL A 221 8.54 -1.29 -24.39
CA VAL A 221 9.83 -0.87 -24.88
C VAL A 221 9.52 0.33 -25.78
N GLY A 222 8.99 1.36 -25.15
CA GLY A 222 9.17 2.69 -25.67
C GLY A 222 10.67 2.91 -25.68
N LYS A 223 11.24 3.34 -26.79
CA LYS A 223 12.58 3.94 -26.80
C LYS A 223 12.59 4.92 -25.63
N GLY A 224 13.41 4.63 -24.59
CA GLY A 224 13.36 5.31 -23.31
C GLY A 224 13.11 6.80 -23.48
N ILE A 225 11.97 7.25 -23.02
CA ILE A 225 11.63 8.68 -22.97
C ILE A 225 12.38 9.17 -21.74
N GLY A 226 13.70 9.34 -21.86
CA GLY A 226 14.54 9.71 -20.73
C GLY A 226 14.04 11.00 -20.08
N CYS A 227 13.46 10.88 -18.88
CA CYS A 227 13.14 12.00 -18.01
C CYS A 227 13.45 11.64 -16.56
N ARG A 228 13.68 12.64 -15.73
CA ARG A 228 13.93 12.49 -14.29
C ARG A 228 12.71 12.95 -13.52
N ILE A 229 12.15 12.08 -12.69
CA ILE A 229 10.99 12.36 -11.85
C ILE A 229 11.44 12.43 -10.40
N GLY A 230 11.30 13.59 -9.78
CA GLY A 230 11.50 13.81 -8.36
C GLY A 230 10.39 13.10 -7.58
N LEU A 231 10.78 12.13 -6.74
CA LEU A 231 9.90 11.40 -5.86
C LEU A 231 10.10 11.90 -4.43
N ALA A 232 9.09 12.57 -3.87
CA ALA A 232 9.12 12.99 -2.47
C ALA A 232 9.16 11.75 -1.56
N PHE A 233 10.22 11.56 -0.78
CA PHE A 233 10.39 10.34 0.02
C PHE A 233 11.10 10.63 1.33
N ASP A 234 10.32 10.74 2.40
CA ASP A 234 10.76 10.93 3.78
C ASP A 234 9.66 10.50 4.76
N GLU A 235 9.74 10.93 6.01
CA GLU A 235 8.78 10.59 7.07
C GLU A 235 7.37 11.14 6.77
N ALA A 236 7.26 12.23 6.02
CA ALA A 236 5.97 12.80 5.62
C ALA A 236 5.38 12.16 4.35
N PHE A 237 6.23 11.60 3.47
CA PHE A 237 5.84 11.08 2.15
C PHE A 237 6.47 9.72 1.88
N HIS A 238 5.73 8.64 2.10
CA HIS A 238 6.24 7.28 1.89
C HIS A 238 5.16 6.29 1.41
N PHE A 239 3.95 6.77 1.12
CA PHE A 239 2.86 5.93 0.62
C PHE A 239 2.87 5.91 -0.91
N TYR A 240 3.52 4.90 -1.45
CA TYR A 240 3.59 4.60 -2.88
C TYR A 240 3.30 3.13 -3.11
N TYR A 241 2.57 2.84 -4.17
CA TYR A 241 2.55 1.48 -4.70
C TYR A 241 3.84 1.23 -5.48
N ASP A 242 4.61 0.25 -5.07
CA ASP A 242 5.86 -0.14 -5.76
C ASP A 242 5.60 -0.47 -7.25
N ASP A 243 4.43 -1.03 -7.56
CA ASP A 243 3.98 -1.26 -8.94
C ASP A 243 3.85 0.03 -9.76
N ASN A 244 3.36 1.13 -9.17
CA ASN A 244 3.30 2.44 -9.84
C ASN A 244 4.70 2.96 -10.16
N LEU A 245 5.62 2.89 -9.19
CA LEU A 245 6.99 3.34 -9.37
C LEU A 245 7.70 2.54 -10.47
N ARG A 246 7.58 1.21 -10.43
CA ARG A 246 8.14 0.32 -11.45
C ARG A 246 7.58 0.58 -12.86
N ARG A 247 6.30 0.96 -12.99
CA ARG A 247 5.71 1.37 -14.26
C ARG A 247 6.38 2.61 -14.84
N LEU A 248 6.67 3.61 -14.02
CA LEU A 248 7.42 4.80 -14.45
C LEU A 248 8.82 4.42 -14.94
N GLU A 249 9.55 3.60 -14.17
CA GLU A 249 10.89 3.13 -14.55
C GLU A 249 10.87 2.30 -15.83
N SER A 250 9.85 1.43 -16.01
CA SER A 250 9.70 0.62 -17.23
C SER A 250 9.45 1.45 -18.49
N LEU A 251 8.90 2.65 -18.34
CA LEU A 251 8.71 3.64 -19.39
C LEU A 251 9.97 4.50 -19.65
N GLY A 252 11.04 4.28 -18.89
CA GLY A 252 12.33 4.96 -19.05
C GLY A 252 12.48 6.22 -18.18
N ALA A 253 11.66 6.41 -17.16
CA ALA A 253 11.86 7.46 -16.16
C ALA A 253 12.93 7.05 -15.14
N GLU A 254 13.81 7.98 -14.77
CA GLU A 254 14.70 7.87 -13.61
C GLU A 254 13.99 8.48 -12.40
N LEU A 255 13.81 7.71 -11.32
CA LEU A 255 13.21 8.19 -10.08
C LEU A 255 14.30 8.77 -9.17
N VAL A 256 14.23 10.07 -8.89
CA VAL A 256 15.18 10.79 -8.03
C VAL A 256 14.50 11.10 -6.71
N ARG A 257 14.83 10.36 -5.66
CA ARG A 257 14.26 10.61 -4.32
C ARG A 257 14.81 11.91 -3.73
N PHE A 258 13.93 12.67 -3.10
CA PHE A 258 14.28 13.86 -2.32
C PHE A 258 13.40 13.95 -1.08
N SER A 259 13.86 14.67 -0.08
CA SER A 259 13.13 14.88 1.18
C SER A 259 12.58 16.29 1.28
N PRO A 260 11.26 16.48 1.21
CA PRO A 260 10.65 17.77 1.52
C PRO A 260 10.97 18.30 2.92
N ILE A 261 11.26 17.44 3.89
CA ILE A 261 11.62 17.84 5.25
C ILE A 261 13.10 18.25 5.34
N HIS A 262 14.01 17.42 4.80
CA HIS A 262 15.44 17.49 5.14
C HIS A 262 16.31 18.14 4.05
N ASP A 263 15.91 18.08 2.78
CA ASP A 263 16.67 18.66 1.70
C ASP A 263 16.43 20.17 1.60
N ALA A 264 17.49 20.93 1.40
CA ALA A 264 17.39 22.38 1.29
C ALA A 264 16.77 22.84 -0.05
N HIS A 265 17.01 22.08 -1.12
CA HIS A 265 16.60 22.43 -2.48
C HIS A 265 16.07 21.23 -3.25
N LEU A 266 15.20 21.51 -4.23
CA LEU A 266 14.70 20.53 -5.17
C LEU A 266 15.84 20.02 -6.08
N PRO A 267 15.97 18.70 -6.32
CA PRO A 267 16.93 18.19 -7.30
C PRO A 267 16.56 18.62 -8.73
N ASP A 268 17.55 18.57 -9.64
CA ASP A 268 17.30 18.78 -11.06
C ASP A 268 16.47 17.64 -11.64
N VAL A 269 15.18 17.90 -11.92
CA VAL A 269 14.19 16.93 -12.37
C VAL A 269 13.21 17.54 -13.39
N ASP A 270 12.54 16.68 -14.14
CA ASP A 270 11.64 17.04 -15.22
C ASP A 270 10.14 16.92 -14.83
N GLY A 271 9.86 16.37 -13.66
CA GLY A 271 8.53 16.23 -13.07
C GLY A 271 8.60 15.88 -11.59
N LEU A 272 7.51 16.06 -10.85
CA LEU A 272 7.43 15.79 -9.43
C LEU A 272 6.26 14.85 -9.11
N TYR A 273 6.51 13.87 -8.22
CA TYR A 273 5.48 13.00 -7.66
C TYR A 273 5.54 13.04 -6.15
N PHE A 274 4.46 13.56 -5.53
CA PHE A 274 4.23 13.55 -4.10
C PHE A 274 3.17 12.50 -3.78
N GLY A 275 3.58 11.40 -3.16
CA GLY A 275 2.65 10.37 -2.68
C GLY A 275 1.92 10.77 -1.40
N GLY A 276 1.24 9.81 -0.82
CA GLY A 276 0.66 9.97 0.50
C GLY A 276 1.66 9.80 1.62
N GLY A 277 1.17 9.94 2.84
CA GLY A 277 1.94 9.85 4.07
C GLY A 277 1.27 10.62 5.20
N TYR A 278 2.09 11.19 6.08
CA TYR A 278 1.65 11.92 7.26
C TYR A 278 2.20 13.36 7.31
N PRO A 279 1.93 14.20 6.29
CA PRO A 279 2.45 15.57 6.29
C PRO A 279 1.88 16.41 7.44
N GLU A 280 0.72 16.07 8.00
CA GLU A 280 0.15 16.74 9.17
C GLU A 280 0.96 16.51 10.45
N VAL A 281 1.62 15.37 10.58
CA VAL A 281 2.50 15.06 11.72
C VAL A 281 3.79 15.89 11.63
N HIS A 282 4.24 16.16 10.41
CA HIS A 282 5.45 16.91 10.09
C HIS A 282 5.15 18.32 9.54
N ALA A 283 3.96 18.85 9.86
CA ALA A 283 3.50 20.11 9.26
C ALA A 283 4.40 21.30 9.64
N GLU A 284 4.94 21.31 10.85
CA GLU A 284 5.85 22.36 11.32
C GLU A 284 7.18 22.30 10.57
N GLU A 285 7.81 21.13 10.43
CA GLU A 285 9.07 20.95 9.72
C GLU A 285 8.92 21.29 8.23
N LEU A 286 7.88 20.78 7.58
CA LEU A 286 7.56 21.10 6.18
C LEU A 286 7.33 22.61 5.98
N SER A 287 6.60 23.25 6.89
CA SER A 287 6.33 24.68 6.85
C SER A 287 7.61 25.53 6.99
N ARG A 288 8.55 25.10 7.82
CA ARG A 288 9.85 25.77 8.05
C ARG A 288 10.81 25.66 6.89
N ASN A 289 10.71 24.61 6.07
CA ASN A 289 11.58 24.44 4.90
C ASN A 289 11.16 25.36 3.75
N LEU A 290 11.41 26.64 3.93
CA LEU A 290 11.00 27.70 2.98
C LEU A 290 11.70 27.59 1.62
N SER A 291 12.95 27.10 1.57
CA SER A 291 13.69 26.96 0.32
C SER A 291 13.06 25.88 -0.55
N MET A 292 12.81 24.69 0.01
CA MET A 292 12.16 23.60 -0.71
C MET A 292 10.75 24.00 -1.20
N ARG A 293 9.94 24.61 -0.32
CA ARG A 293 8.59 25.08 -0.71
C ARG A 293 8.63 26.09 -1.87
N LYS A 294 9.59 27.03 -1.87
CA LYS A 294 9.78 28.00 -2.95
C LYS A 294 10.22 27.32 -4.24
N ASP A 295 11.13 26.35 -4.17
CA ASP A 295 11.60 25.61 -5.34
C ASP A 295 10.46 24.82 -5.98
N VAL A 296 9.64 24.13 -5.18
CA VAL A 296 8.44 23.39 -5.67
C VAL A 296 7.41 24.36 -6.26
N ALA A 297 7.17 25.51 -5.61
CA ALA A 297 6.27 26.53 -6.14
C ALA A 297 6.75 27.06 -7.49
N ALA A 298 8.03 27.45 -7.59
CA ALA A 298 8.64 27.93 -8.82
C ALA A 298 8.60 26.89 -9.95
N PHE A 299 8.80 25.59 -9.63
CA PHE A 299 8.68 24.50 -10.59
C PHE A 299 7.26 24.39 -11.16
N GLY A 300 6.23 24.50 -10.32
CA GLY A 300 4.83 24.47 -10.74
C GLY A 300 4.43 25.72 -11.54
N GLU A 301 4.87 26.92 -11.12
CA GLU A 301 4.65 28.18 -11.83
C GLU A 301 5.30 28.19 -13.23
N ALA A 302 6.46 27.52 -13.36
CA ALA A 302 7.12 27.26 -14.65
C ALA A 302 6.45 26.14 -15.47
N GLN A 303 5.24 25.70 -15.08
CA GLN A 303 4.46 24.63 -15.74
C GLN A 303 5.17 23.28 -15.76
N GLY A 304 6.04 22.99 -14.81
CA GLY A 304 6.56 21.66 -14.55
C GLY A 304 5.45 20.71 -14.10
N PRO A 305 5.40 19.46 -14.61
CA PRO A 305 4.39 18.50 -14.21
C PRO A 305 4.54 18.10 -12.74
N ILE A 306 3.48 18.29 -11.94
CA ILE A 306 3.44 17.88 -10.53
C ILE A 306 2.20 17.05 -10.28
N TYR A 307 2.39 15.82 -9.82
CA TYR A 307 1.32 14.94 -9.39
C TYR A 307 1.36 14.70 -7.88
N GLY A 308 0.21 14.87 -7.20
CA GLY A 308 0.08 14.71 -5.76
C GLY A 308 -1.06 13.79 -5.36
N GLU A 309 -0.80 12.86 -4.43
CA GLU A 309 -1.81 11.98 -3.84
C GLU A 309 -1.91 12.21 -2.34
N CYS A 310 -3.12 12.37 -1.80
CA CYS A 310 -3.42 12.44 -0.37
C CYS A 310 -2.52 13.44 0.39
N GLY A 311 -1.49 12.98 1.06
CA GLY A 311 -0.50 13.85 1.70
C GLY A 311 0.15 14.84 0.74
N GLY A 312 0.37 14.42 -0.52
CA GLY A 312 0.86 15.29 -1.58
C GLY A 312 -0.09 16.44 -1.89
N LEU A 313 -1.41 16.21 -1.92
CA LEU A 313 -2.40 17.29 -2.03
C LEU A 313 -2.27 18.28 -0.87
N MET A 314 -2.16 17.75 0.36
CA MET A 314 -2.04 18.59 1.56
C MET A 314 -0.81 19.49 1.50
N TYR A 315 0.33 18.97 1.06
CA TYR A 315 1.57 19.75 0.92
C TYR A 315 1.53 20.77 -0.23
N LEU A 316 0.89 20.42 -1.34
CA LEU A 316 0.76 21.32 -2.49
C LEU A 316 -0.29 22.42 -2.28
N SER A 317 -1.12 22.32 -1.24
CA SER A 317 -2.15 23.30 -0.87
C SER A 317 -1.58 24.57 -0.24
N ASN A 318 -2.46 25.53 0.10
CA ASN A 318 -2.08 26.73 0.84
C ASN A 318 -1.60 26.43 2.27
N GLY A 319 -2.10 25.34 2.88
CA GLY A 319 -1.70 24.99 4.23
C GLY A 319 -2.42 23.76 4.80
N ILE A 320 -1.84 23.26 5.88
CA ILE A 320 -2.40 22.20 6.71
C ILE A 320 -2.83 22.79 8.04
N ARG A 321 -4.11 22.65 8.39
CA ARG A 321 -4.65 23.02 9.69
C ARG A 321 -4.72 21.76 10.56
N THR A 322 -3.89 21.72 11.59
CA THR A 322 -3.78 20.64 12.55
C THR A 322 -4.96 20.62 13.53
N LEU A 323 -5.11 19.54 14.32
CA LEU A 323 -6.24 19.36 15.25
C LEU A 323 -6.32 20.44 16.35
N ASP A 324 -5.21 21.04 16.73
CA ASP A 324 -5.14 22.17 17.66
C ASP A 324 -5.55 23.51 17.03
N GLY A 325 -5.89 23.52 15.74
CA GLY A 325 -6.31 24.70 14.98
C GLY A 325 -5.16 25.50 14.38
N THR A 326 -3.90 25.12 14.59
CA THR A 326 -2.73 25.79 14.01
C THR A 326 -2.69 25.58 12.50
N LEU A 327 -2.53 26.68 11.75
CA LEU A 327 -2.33 26.63 10.30
C LEU A 327 -0.83 26.66 9.98
N HIS A 328 -0.35 25.62 9.32
CA HIS A 328 1.00 25.54 8.79
C HIS A 328 0.99 25.81 7.29
N PRO A 329 1.61 26.92 6.83
CA PRO A 329 1.66 27.25 5.41
C PRO A 329 2.42 26.18 4.62
N MET A 330 1.89 25.80 3.45
CA MET A 330 2.49 24.83 2.54
C MET A 330 2.89 25.47 1.21
N VAL A 331 3.00 24.71 0.13
CA VAL A 331 3.54 25.20 -1.16
C VAL A 331 2.65 26.28 -1.80
N GLY A 332 1.32 26.13 -1.74
CA GLY A 332 0.37 27.13 -2.26
C GLY A 332 0.06 27.04 -3.75
N LEU A 333 0.39 25.93 -4.42
CA LEU A 333 0.06 25.72 -5.84
C LEU A 333 -1.42 25.35 -6.04
N ILE A 334 -2.00 24.59 -5.12
CA ILE A 334 -3.42 24.24 -5.14
C ILE A 334 -4.16 25.15 -4.16
N PRO A 335 -5.10 26.00 -4.63
CA PRO A 335 -5.87 26.86 -3.74
C PRO A 335 -6.78 26.05 -2.83
N GLY A 336 -6.67 26.26 -1.53
CA GLY A 336 -7.41 25.55 -0.51
C GLY A 336 -6.54 25.16 0.68
N GLU A 337 -7.18 24.66 1.74
CA GLU A 337 -6.52 24.23 2.97
C GLU A 337 -6.98 22.81 3.34
N ALA A 338 -6.04 21.96 3.73
CA ALA A 338 -6.35 20.67 4.36
C ALA A 338 -6.61 20.89 5.85
N GLU A 339 -7.78 20.50 6.34
CA GLU A 339 -8.17 20.59 7.75
C GLU A 339 -8.26 19.22 8.38
N MET A 340 -7.42 18.95 9.38
CA MET A 340 -7.43 17.69 10.11
C MET A 340 -8.69 17.54 10.97
N LYS A 341 -9.18 16.30 11.07
CA LYS A 341 -10.35 15.91 11.86
C LYS A 341 -9.98 14.81 12.85
N ASP A 342 -10.68 14.76 13.96
CA ASP A 342 -10.53 13.75 15.02
C ASP A 342 -11.08 12.36 14.64
N ARG A 343 -11.78 12.26 13.51
CA ARG A 343 -12.40 11.03 13.02
C ARG A 343 -12.17 10.84 11.52
N LEU A 344 -12.25 9.60 11.11
CA LEU A 344 -12.12 9.18 9.73
C LEU A 344 -13.16 9.87 8.83
N GLN A 345 -12.69 10.51 7.75
CA GLN A 345 -13.55 11.22 6.79
C GLN A 345 -13.85 10.37 5.56
N ALA A 346 -12.90 9.58 5.10
CA ALA A 346 -13.10 8.67 3.98
C ALA A 346 -12.28 7.40 4.14
N LEU A 347 -12.89 6.27 3.76
CA LEU A 347 -12.25 4.96 3.67
C LEU A 347 -12.92 4.16 2.56
N GLY A 348 -12.14 3.62 1.64
CA GLY A 348 -12.58 2.61 0.70
C GLY A 348 -12.22 2.88 -0.75
N TYR A 349 -12.63 1.95 -1.59
CA TYR A 349 -12.38 1.97 -3.03
C TYR A 349 -13.21 3.00 -3.76
N VAL A 350 -12.60 3.63 -4.76
CA VAL A 350 -13.21 4.65 -5.61
C VAL A 350 -12.87 4.42 -7.09
N GLU A 351 -13.87 4.67 -7.94
CA GLU A 351 -13.69 4.83 -9.38
C GLU A 351 -13.67 6.31 -9.72
N VAL A 352 -12.70 6.71 -10.52
CA VAL A 352 -12.52 8.08 -10.98
C VAL A 352 -12.79 8.15 -12.47
N ASP A 353 -13.53 9.19 -12.86
CA ASP A 353 -13.78 9.59 -14.25
C ASP A 353 -13.30 11.04 -14.41
N THR A 354 -12.33 11.30 -15.29
CA THR A 354 -11.79 12.65 -15.46
C THR A 354 -12.73 13.52 -16.28
N LYS A 355 -13.13 14.68 -15.78
CA LYS A 355 -13.95 15.65 -16.50
C LYS A 355 -13.17 16.36 -17.58
N ASP A 356 -11.92 16.69 -17.29
CA ASP A 356 -11.03 17.51 -18.11
C ASP A 356 -9.76 16.76 -18.46
N ALA A 357 -9.09 17.20 -19.51
CA ALA A 357 -7.75 16.72 -19.84
C ALA A 357 -6.74 17.20 -18.78
N THR A 358 -5.87 16.30 -18.35
CA THR A 358 -4.80 16.58 -17.39
C THR A 358 -3.50 15.96 -17.87
N MET A 359 -2.42 16.12 -17.10
CA MET A 359 -1.16 15.42 -17.39
C MET A 359 -1.29 13.91 -17.36
N LEU A 360 -2.31 13.35 -16.71
CA LEU A 360 -2.57 11.90 -16.67
C LEU A 360 -3.38 11.39 -17.88
N GLY A 361 -3.93 12.29 -18.71
CA GLY A 361 -4.63 11.89 -19.93
C GLY A 361 -5.80 12.78 -20.32
N PRO A 362 -6.56 12.39 -21.36
CA PRO A 362 -7.70 13.13 -21.83
C PRO A 362 -8.89 13.12 -20.87
N ALA A 363 -9.86 13.97 -21.10
CA ALA A 363 -11.18 13.88 -20.47
C ALA A 363 -11.83 12.51 -20.75
N GLY A 364 -12.57 12.00 -19.77
CA GLY A 364 -13.20 10.65 -19.83
C GLY A 364 -12.26 9.49 -19.53
N LEU A 365 -11.04 9.77 -19.07
CA LEU A 365 -10.14 8.72 -18.59
C LEU A 365 -10.68 8.13 -17.28
N LYS A 366 -10.74 6.80 -17.22
CA LYS A 366 -11.24 6.07 -16.03
C LYS A 366 -10.12 5.31 -15.37
N PHE A 367 -10.09 5.36 -14.04
CA PHE A 367 -9.14 4.59 -13.23
C PHE A 367 -9.73 4.26 -11.86
N ARG A 368 -9.05 3.36 -11.14
CA ARG A 368 -9.42 2.93 -9.79
C ARG A 368 -8.35 3.29 -8.78
N GLY A 369 -8.80 3.54 -7.59
CA GLY A 369 -7.94 3.82 -6.44
C GLY A 369 -8.71 3.63 -5.15
N HIS A 370 -8.13 4.14 -4.08
CA HIS A 370 -8.80 4.18 -2.79
C HIS A 370 -8.58 5.53 -2.12
N GLN A 371 -9.39 5.80 -1.10
CA GLN A 371 -9.22 6.93 -0.19
C GLN A 371 -9.09 6.42 1.23
N PHE A 372 -8.20 7.02 1.99
CA PHE A 372 -8.08 6.86 3.44
C PHE A 372 -7.60 8.19 4.00
N ARG A 373 -8.47 8.92 4.71
CA ARG A 373 -8.12 10.26 5.21
C ARG A 373 -8.87 10.66 6.46
N TYR A 374 -8.17 11.42 7.30
CA TYR A 374 -8.69 12.09 8.50
C TYR A 374 -8.79 13.60 8.31
N SER A 375 -8.75 14.10 7.07
CA SER A 375 -8.82 15.51 6.75
C SER A 375 -9.91 15.79 5.72
N ASP A 376 -10.41 17.02 5.74
CA ASP A 376 -11.22 17.60 4.67
C ASP A 376 -10.43 18.66 3.92
N PHE A 377 -10.79 18.92 2.67
CA PHE A 377 -10.18 19.94 1.87
C PHE A 377 -11.14 21.11 1.65
N ARG A 378 -10.79 22.26 2.19
CA ARG A 378 -11.57 23.50 2.05
C ARG A 378 -11.14 24.24 0.82
N LEU A 379 -12.00 24.24 -0.19
CA LEU A 379 -11.76 24.93 -1.46
C LEU A 379 -12.45 26.28 -1.49
N PRO A 380 -11.87 27.28 -2.18
CA PRO A 380 -12.60 28.43 -2.66
C PRO A 380 -13.70 27.98 -3.65
N PRO A 381 -14.89 28.63 -3.64
CA PRO A 381 -16.02 28.20 -4.47
C PRO A 381 -15.77 28.22 -5.98
N GLU A 382 -14.82 29.03 -6.42
CA GLU A 382 -14.44 29.23 -7.83
C GLU A 382 -13.53 28.14 -8.39
N VAL A 383 -13.02 27.22 -7.55
CA VAL A 383 -12.12 26.15 -8.00
C VAL A 383 -12.93 24.96 -8.47
N GLU A 384 -12.79 24.64 -9.75
CA GLU A 384 -13.42 23.46 -10.33
C GLU A 384 -12.61 22.19 -10.05
N CYS A 385 -13.34 21.10 -9.79
CA CYS A 385 -12.76 19.77 -9.63
C CYS A 385 -12.69 19.05 -10.97
N THR A 386 -11.57 18.37 -11.20
CA THR A 386 -11.29 17.65 -12.45
C THR A 386 -11.83 16.21 -12.46
N TYR A 387 -12.12 15.66 -11.28
CA TYR A 387 -12.56 14.28 -11.12
C TYR A 387 -14.03 14.19 -10.73
N HIS A 388 -14.72 13.24 -11.35
CA HIS A 388 -15.98 12.69 -10.88
C HIS A 388 -15.70 11.36 -10.20
N VAL A 389 -15.96 11.27 -8.91
CA VAL A 389 -15.57 10.14 -8.07
C VAL A 389 -16.79 9.37 -7.59
N ARG A 390 -16.77 8.05 -7.76
CA ARG A 390 -17.81 7.12 -7.28
C ARG A 390 -17.20 6.14 -6.28
N ARG A 391 -17.84 6.03 -5.11
CA ARG A 391 -17.45 5.02 -4.11
C ARG A 391 -17.94 3.64 -4.53
N ARG A 392 -17.11 2.61 -4.41
CA ARG A 392 -17.48 1.22 -4.75
C ARG A 392 -18.63 0.70 -3.89
N ARG A 393 -18.70 1.06 -2.62
CA ARG A 393 -19.77 0.64 -1.70
C ARG A 393 -21.06 1.46 -1.82
N GLY A 394 -21.18 2.29 -2.85
CA GLY A 394 -22.34 3.14 -3.09
C GLY A 394 -22.26 4.50 -2.40
N GLY A 395 -23.35 5.26 -2.46
CA GLY A 395 -23.42 6.66 -2.05
C GLY A 395 -23.46 7.59 -3.26
N GLU A 396 -23.73 8.88 -3.00
CA GLU A 396 -23.74 9.88 -4.06
C GLU A 396 -22.33 10.10 -4.62
N PRO A 397 -22.20 10.20 -5.95
CA PRO A 397 -20.96 10.64 -6.57
C PRO A 397 -20.57 12.03 -6.09
N PHE A 398 -19.28 12.33 -6.05
CA PHE A 398 -18.78 13.62 -5.63
C PHE A 398 -17.66 14.12 -6.56
N GLN A 399 -17.42 15.43 -6.51
CA GLN A 399 -16.37 16.09 -7.27
C GLN A 399 -15.09 16.14 -6.42
N GLU A 400 -13.94 15.90 -7.05
CA GLU A 400 -12.63 15.93 -6.42
C GLU A 400 -11.53 16.05 -7.48
N GLY A 401 -10.25 16.05 -7.09
CA GLY A 401 -9.14 16.24 -8.02
C GLY A 401 -8.99 17.70 -8.43
N TYR A 402 -7.86 18.29 -8.08
CA TYR A 402 -7.61 19.72 -8.16
C TYR A 402 -6.46 19.95 -9.14
N CYS A 403 -6.76 20.72 -10.20
CA CYS A 403 -5.79 21.00 -11.26
C CYS A 403 -5.54 22.50 -11.37
N GLN A 404 -4.25 22.88 -11.29
CA GLN A 404 -3.80 24.26 -11.52
C GLN A 404 -2.59 24.24 -12.45
N GLY A 405 -2.78 24.65 -13.69
CA GLY A 405 -1.76 24.50 -14.73
C GLY A 405 -1.38 23.03 -14.92
N ASN A 406 -0.10 22.69 -14.76
CA ASN A 406 0.41 21.32 -14.80
C ASN A 406 0.59 20.70 -13.40
N THR A 407 -0.07 21.22 -12.39
CA THR A 407 -0.14 20.60 -11.05
C THR A 407 -1.50 19.96 -10.87
N LEU A 408 -1.52 18.65 -10.62
CA LEU A 408 -2.72 17.86 -10.36
C LEU A 408 -2.58 17.15 -9.02
N ALA A 409 -3.52 17.35 -8.11
CA ALA A 409 -3.50 16.70 -6.80
C ALA A 409 -4.89 16.25 -6.39
N SER A 410 -4.96 15.17 -5.61
CA SER A 410 -6.20 14.49 -5.22
C SER A 410 -6.01 13.73 -3.91
N TYR A 411 -7.09 13.47 -3.17
CA TYR A 411 -7.06 12.51 -2.06
C TYR A 411 -7.07 11.04 -2.53
N VAL A 412 -7.34 10.81 -3.82
CA VAL A 412 -7.36 9.45 -4.35
C VAL A 412 -5.94 8.93 -4.51
N HIS A 413 -5.66 7.80 -3.88
CA HIS A 413 -4.48 7.01 -4.18
C HIS A 413 -4.78 6.12 -5.38
N ALA A 414 -4.29 6.50 -6.55
CA ALA A 414 -4.54 5.80 -7.79
C ALA A 414 -3.64 4.57 -7.94
N HIS A 415 -4.20 3.41 -8.27
CA HIS A 415 -3.39 2.27 -8.69
C HIS A 415 -3.29 2.26 -10.22
N TRP A 416 -2.10 2.52 -10.74
CA TRP A 416 -1.91 2.76 -12.17
C TRP A 416 -2.00 1.47 -13.03
N ALA A 417 -2.05 0.30 -12.40
CA ALA A 417 -2.46 -0.93 -13.10
C ALA A 417 -3.91 -0.88 -13.58
N SER A 418 -4.79 -0.10 -12.91
CA SER A 418 -6.19 0.06 -13.32
C SER A 418 -6.34 0.74 -14.68
N ASN A 419 -5.38 1.59 -15.04
CA ASN A 419 -5.27 2.20 -16.37
C ASN A 419 -3.80 2.57 -16.66
N PRO A 420 -3.11 1.76 -17.50
CA PRO A 420 -1.70 1.98 -17.84
C PRO A 420 -1.39 3.35 -18.50
N LEU A 421 -2.40 4.01 -19.08
CA LEU A 421 -2.22 5.33 -19.70
C LEU A 421 -1.82 6.40 -18.68
N LEU A 422 -2.13 6.24 -17.39
CA LEU A 422 -1.74 7.18 -16.33
C LEU A 422 -0.21 7.35 -16.29
N ALA A 423 0.52 6.24 -16.18
CA ALA A 423 1.98 6.25 -16.17
C ALA A 423 2.56 6.78 -17.48
N GLN A 424 2.02 6.32 -18.63
CA GLN A 424 2.48 6.73 -19.96
C GLN A 424 2.37 8.24 -20.16
N ASN A 425 1.20 8.80 -19.83
CA ASN A 425 0.93 10.23 -20.02
C ASN A 425 1.76 11.09 -19.06
N PHE A 426 1.93 10.65 -17.80
CA PHE A 426 2.76 11.38 -16.84
C PHE A 426 4.22 11.42 -17.27
N VAL A 427 4.81 10.29 -17.68
CA VAL A 427 6.19 10.24 -18.22
C VAL A 427 6.31 11.09 -19.49
N GLN A 428 5.30 11.05 -20.36
CA GLN A 428 5.28 11.90 -21.56
C GLN A 428 5.23 13.39 -21.23
N ALA A 429 4.45 13.80 -20.22
CA ALA A 429 4.39 15.19 -19.76
C ALA A 429 5.75 15.63 -19.20
N CYS A 430 6.41 14.82 -18.37
CA CYS A 430 7.74 15.09 -17.83
C CYS A 430 8.79 15.23 -18.95
N SER A 431 8.80 14.31 -19.90
CA SER A 431 9.71 14.36 -21.06
C SER A 431 9.48 15.59 -21.96
N THR A 432 8.22 15.99 -22.12
CA THR A 432 7.89 17.19 -22.88
C THR A 432 8.38 18.45 -22.17
N HIS A 433 8.27 18.51 -20.85
CA HIS A 433 8.82 19.60 -20.03
C HIS A 433 10.35 19.65 -20.17
N ALA A 434 11.05 18.51 -20.02
CA ALA A 434 12.49 18.42 -20.18
C ALA A 434 13.01 19.03 -21.50
N ARG A 435 12.31 18.76 -22.61
CA ARG A 435 12.67 19.30 -23.94
C ARG A 435 12.43 20.79 -24.10
N ARG A 436 11.59 21.41 -23.26
CA ARG A 436 11.30 22.85 -23.28
C ARG A 436 12.30 23.66 -22.45
N VAL A 437 12.85 23.03 -21.40
CA VAL A 437 13.73 23.73 -20.45
C VAL A 437 15.21 23.53 -20.81
N ARG A 438 15.57 22.42 -21.46
CA ARG A 438 16.90 22.16 -22.03
C ARG A 438 17.01 22.69 -23.46
#